data_773626f68611bb2d6f40e81d5da88d23
#
_entry.id   773626f68611bb2d6f40e81d5da88d23
#
_cell.length_a   1.000
_cell.length_b   1.000
_cell.length_c   1.000
_cell.angle_alpha   90.00
_cell.angle_beta   90.00
_cell.angle_gamma   90.00
#
_symmetry.space_group_name_H-M   'P 1'
#
loop_
_entity.id
_entity.type
_entity.pdbx_description
1 polymer ?
#
loop_
_entity_poly.entity_id
_entity_poly.type
_entity_poly.pdbx_seq_one_letter_code
_entity_poly.pdbx_strand_id
1 'polypeptide(L)'
;LFERILFPTDFSAYANAVFACLPELKSAGTRHVHLLAVIATSQVPLGHSALNEDSLARVKWSMEEHLHIAAMALEGQGLSTSTQVVYGNPAREIVRVAAEERVDMIVMGAQGQSAFQEILLGNTAFDVLRLSPIPVLIQKFEVVRELGKVECRRVCGDTFRRVLHPTDFSECSEAAFNIVKRLRAAGTEEVIVLHVQDERVMRRRPPEQLEQFDREDMARLEHMARDLALYHLPARVFLRHGMPFREALQVAEQEDATLIALSVCGRSLVDEMLVGGTFEKIVRLSRRPVLAVRCEMRT
;
A
#
# COMPACT_ATOMS: atom_id res chain seq x y z
N LEU A 1 14.56 -0.78 -7.39
CA LEU A 1 13.54 0.22 -7.08
C LEU A 1 13.21 0.19 -5.59
N PHE A 2 12.95 -0.97 -5.01
CA PHE A 2 12.61 -1.19 -3.61
C PHE A 2 13.65 -2.09 -2.96
N GLU A 3 14.90 -1.61 -2.90
CA GLU A 3 16.03 -2.41 -2.42
C GLU A 3 15.96 -2.68 -0.92
N ARG A 4 15.52 -1.68 -0.16
CA ARG A 4 15.34 -1.75 1.29
C ARG A 4 13.88 -1.55 1.64
N ILE A 5 13.28 -2.50 2.34
CA ILE A 5 11.88 -2.40 2.78
C ILE A 5 11.78 -2.52 4.31
N LEU A 6 10.77 -1.85 4.88
CA LEU A 6 10.36 -2.04 6.26
C LEU A 6 9.13 -2.96 6.29
N PHE A 7 9.18 -3.98 7.13
CA PHE A 7 8.03 -4.83 7.42
C PHE A 7 7.69 -4.72 8.91
N PRO A 8 6.66 -3.94 9.27
CA PRO A 8 6.14 -3.93 10.63
C PRO A 8 5.28 -5.15 10.87
N THR A 9 5.48 -5.81 12.03
CA THR A 9 4.72 -6.99 12.40
C THR A 9 4.18 -6.89 13.83
N ASP A 10 2.96 -7.38 14.00
CA ASP A 10 2.31 -7.64 15.29
C ASP A 10 2.18 -9.15 15.56
N PHE A 11 2.86 -9.96 14.73
CA PHE A 11 2.84 -11.43 14.74
C PHE A 11 1.43 -12.03 14.57
N SER A 12 0.46 -11.26 14.10
CA SER A 12 -0.87 -11.76 13.77
C SER A 12 -0.83 -12.72 12.57
N ALA A 13 -1.89 -13.52 12.39
CA ALA A 13 -2.03 -14.38 11.21
C ALA A 13 -1.96 -13.58 9.89
N TYR A 14 -2.47 -12.35 9.89
CA TYR A 14 -2.41 -11.43 8.75
C TYR A 14 -0.98 -10.95 8.48
N ALA A 15 -0.24 -10.54 9.52
CA ALA A 15 1.16 -10.15 9.38
C ALA A 15 2.00 -11.35 8.89
N ASN A 16 1.76 -12.55 9.39
CA ASN A 16 2.44 -13.76 8.95
C ASN A 16 2.15 -14.10 7.47
N ALA A 17 0.92 -13.86 7.00
CA ALA A 17 0.59 -14.02 5.58
C ALA A 17 1.32 -13.02 4.68
N VAL A 18 1.49 -11.75 5.12
CA VAL A 18 2.34 -10.76 4.41
C VAL A 18 3.79 -11.20 4.44
N PHE A 19 4.28 -11.63 5.59
CA PHE A 19 5.65 -12.10 5.75
C PHE A 19 6.02 -13.19 4.74
N ALA A 20 5.12 -14.16 4.52
CA ALA A 20 5.31 -15.22 3.54
C ALA A 20 5.45 -14.72 2.08
N CYS A 21 5.01 -13.48 1.80
CA CYS A 21 5.11 -12.87 0.46
C CYS A 21 6.37 -12.03 0.27
N LEU A 22 7.10 -11.69 1.33
CA LEU A 22 8.28 -10.82 1.23
C LEU A 22 9.36 -11.34 0.26
N PRO A 23 9.65 -12.65 0.20
CA PRO A 23 10.64 -13.20 -0.72
C PRO A 23 10.33 -12.94 -2.21
N GLU A 24 9.07 -12.77 -2.57
CA GLU A 24 8.68 -12.47 -3.95
C GLU A 24 9.07 -11.05 -4.37
N LEU A 25 9.22 -10.13 -3.40
CA LEU A 25 9.67 -8.77 -3.65
C LEU A 25 11.13 -8.71 -4.14
N LYS A 26 11.87 -9.82 -4.11
CA LYS A 26 13.19 -9.94 -4.75
C LYS A 26 13.12 -9.64 -6.24
N SER A 27 12.02 -10.02 -6.91
CA SER A 27 11.77 -9.67 -8.31
C SER A 27 11.64 -8.15 -8.51
N ALA A 28 11.18 -7.43 -7.49
CA ALA A 28 11.10 -5.97 -7.48
C ALA A 28 12.43 -5.29 -7.09
N GLY A 29 13.49 -6.08 -6.86
CA GLY A 29 14.82 -5.60 -6.49
C GLY A 29 15.07 -5.55 -4.99
N THR A 30 14.19 -6.09 -4.15
CA THR A 30 14.37 -6.10 -2.70
C THR A 30 15.54 -7.01 -2.32
N ARG A 31 16.44 -6.49 -1.51
CA ARG A 31 17.63 -7.18 -0.99
C ARG A 31 17.69 -7.17 0.53
N HIS A 32 17.09 -6.15 1.15
CA HIS A 32 17.12 -5.98 2.60
C HIS A 32 15.72 -5.77 3.16
N VAL A 33 15.41 -6.48 4.26
CA VAL A 33 14.15 -6.34 5.00
C VAL A 33 14.45 -5.92 6.44
N HIS A 34 14.00 -4.73 6.82
CA HIS A 34 13.99 -4.31 8.22
C HIS A 34 12.71 -4.80 8.89
N LEU A 35 12.83 -5.72 9.84
CA LEU A 35 11.71 -6.28 10.60
C LEU A 35 11.50 -5.44 11.86
N LEU A 36 10.31 -4.89 12.03
CA LEU A 36 9.97 -3.99 13.14
C LEU A 36 8.79 -4.53 13.95
N ALA A 37 8.95 -4.61 15.27
CA ALA A 37 7.84 -4.79 16.21
C ALA A 37 7.70 -3.55 17.09
N VAL A 38 6.46 -3.11 17.33
CA VAL A 38 6.16 -1.94 18.16
C VAL A 38 5.33 -2.36 19.36
N ILE A 39 5.86 -2.11 20.55
CA ILE A 39 5.14 -2.26 21.82
C ILE A 39 4.31 -1.00 22.04
N ALA A 40 2.99 -1.11 21.87
CA ALA A 40 2.10 0.03 21.98
C ALA A 40 2.03 0.56 23.43
N THR A 41 2.39 1.82 23.63
CA THR A 41 2.35 2.45 24.96
C THR A 41 0.94 2.59 25.52
N SER A 42 -0.09 2.60 24.68
CA SER A 42 -1.50 2.59 25.10
C SER A 42 -1.93 1.28 25.75
N GLN A 43 -1.16 0.21 25.56
CA GLN A 43 -1.40 -1.09 26.20
C GLN A 43 -0.62 -1.26 27.52
N VAL A 44 0.21 -0.29 27.87
CA VAL A 44 0.91 -0.23 29.15
C VAL A 44 0.00 0.50 30.16
N PRO A 45 -0.56 -0.16 31.18
CA PRO A 45 -1.43 0.48 32.13
C PRO A 45 -0.67 1.58 32.90
N LEU A 46 -1.10 2.82 32.74
CA LEU A 46 -0.64 3.98 33.51
C LEU A 46 -1.35 4.02 34.88
N GLY A 47 -1.15 3.07 35.75
CA GLY A 47 -1.80 3.08 37.07
C GLY A 47 -1.27 2.00 37.98
N HIS A 48 -0.59 2.39 39.01
CA HIS A 48 -0.31 1.81 40.33
C HIS A 48 -0.25 0.28 40.59
N SER A 49 -0.20 -0.55 39.57
CA SER A 49 0.13 -1.96 39.73
C SER A 49 1.19 -2.28 38.69
N ALA A 50 2.41 -2.26 39.17
CA ALA A 50 3.62 -2.68 38.50
C ALA A 50 3.36 -3.75 37.41
N LEU A 51 3.21 -3.37 36.16
CA LEU A 51 3.96 -4.09 35.16
C LEU A 51 5.40 -3.80 35.53
N ASN A 52 5.98 -4.70 36.32
CA ASN A 52 7.37 -4.60 36.71
C ASN A 52 8.17 -4.39 35.44
N GLU A 53 9.25 -3.62 35.50
CA GLU A 53 10.26 -3.52 34.43
C GLU A 53 10.57 -4.91 33.84
N ASP A 54 10.54 -5.94 34.69
CA ASP A 54 10.66 -7.35 34.31
C ASP A 54 9.58 -7.86 33.35
N SER A 55 8.34 -7.40 33.45
CA SER A 55 7.27 -7.84 32.53
C SER A 55 7.42 -7.21 31.15
N LEU A 56 7.79 -5.94 31.08
CA LEU A 56 8.07 -5.23 29.83
C LEU A 56 9.34 -5.81 29.18
N ALA A 57 10.36 -6.10 29.96
CA ALA A 57 11.58 -6.74 29.49
C ALA A 57 11.30 -8.12 28.90
N ARG A 58 10.43 -8.93 29.51
CA ARG A 58 10.01 -10.23 28.97
C ARG A 58 9.24 -10.11 27.66
N VAL A 59 8.30 -9.14 27.55
CA VAL A 59 7.56 -8.90 26.32
C VAL A 59 8.52 -8.50 25.21
N LYS A 60 9.42 -7.55 25.49
CA LYS A 60 10.45 -7.13 24.54
C LYS A 60 11.32 -8.29 24.09
N TRP A 61 11.84 -9.06 25.02
CA TRP A 61 12.67 -10.23 24.73
C TRP A 61 11.94 -11.26 23.87
N SER A 62 10.67 -11.55 24.18
CA SER A 62 9.87 -12.47 23.36
C SER A 62 9.66 -11.95 21.92
N MET A 63 9.44 -10.63 21.76
CA MET A 63 9.33 -10.04 20.41
C MET A 63 10.65 -10.08 19.65
N GLU A 64 11.78 -9.82 20.33
CA GLU A 64 13.12 -9.91 19.74
C GLU A 64 13.41 -11.34 19.26
N GLU A 65 13.04 -12.36 20.04
CA GLU A 65 13.19 -13.77 19.66
C GLU A 65 12.34 -14.12 18.42
N HIS A 66 11.07 -13.69 18.37
CA HIS A 66 10.23 -13.92 17.20
C HIS A 66 10.76 -13.21 15.95
N LEU A 67 11.26 -11.99 16.10
CA LEU A 67 11.90 -11.26 14.98
C LEU A 67 13.17 -11.98 14.52
N HIS A 68 13.96 -12.53 15.43
CA HIS A 68 15.17 -13.28 15.09
C HIS A 68 14.83 -14.53 14.26
N ILE A 69 13.81 -15.29 14.67
CA ILE A 69 13.34 -16.47 13.93
C ILE A 69 12.88 -16.06 12.53
N ALA A 70 12.11 -14.97 12.43
CA ALA A 70 11.65 -14.43 11.15
C ALA A 70 12.83 -13.97 10.26
N ALA A 71 13.83 -13.32 10.84
CA ALA A 71 15.05 -12.92 10.15
C ALA A 71 15.78 -14.11 9.52
N MET A 72 16.04 -15.15 10.32
CA MET A 72 16.68 -16.37 9.83
C MET A 72 15.92 -17.03 8.68
N ALA A 73 14.58 -17.01 8.72
CA ALA A 73 13.75 -17.56 7.64
C ALA A 73 13.90 -16.78 6.33
N LEU A 74 14.01 -15.44 6.37
CA LEU A 74 14.25 -14.61 5.19
C LEU A 74 15.68 -14.72 4.68
N GLU A 75 16.65 -14.82 5.57
CA GLU A 75 18.07 -15.01 5.23
C GLU A 75 18.27 -16.36 4.52
N GLY A 76 17.60 -17.41 4.98
CA GLY A 76 17.55 -18.70 4.28
C GLY A 76 16.98 -18.64 2.88
N GLN A 77 16.22 -17.59 2.57
CA GLN A 77 15.68 -17.30 1.25
C GLN A 77 16.49 -16.25 0.46
N GLY A 78 17.66 -15.85 0.96
CA GLY A 78 18.61 -14.94 0.29
C GLY A 78 18.26 -13.46 0.37
N LEU A 79 17.54 -13.04 1.41
CA LEU A 79 17.35 -11.63 1.79
C LEU A 79 18.25 -11.30 2.97
N SER A 80 18.86 -10.13 3.00
CA SER A 80 19.50 -9.63 4.22
C SER A 80 18.45 -9.03 5.14
N THR A 81 18.68 -9.10 6.45
CA THR A 81 17.72 -8.64 7.44
C THR A 81 18.35 -7.77 8.52
N SER A 82 17.54 -6.93 9.13
CA SER A 82 17.78 -6.29 10.42
C SER A 82 16.49 -6.31 11.23
N THR A 83 16.62 -6.30 12.56
CA THR A 83 15.47 -6.43 13.47
C THR A 83 15.47 -5.32 14.50
N GLN A 84 14.30 -4.81 14.84
CA GLN A 84 14.17 -3.80 15.89
C GLN A 84 12.85 -3.95 16.65
N VAL A 85 12.90 -3.76 17.97
CA VAL A 85 11.72 -3.60 18.83
C VAL A 85 11.75 -2.22 19.45
N VAL A 86 10.66 -1.47 19.28
CA VAL A 86 10.52 -0.11 19.81
C VAL A 86 9.25 0.03 20.65
N TYR A 87 9.20 1.07 21.49
CA TYR A 87 8.02 1.45 22.27
C TYR A 87 7.41 2.70 21.68
N GLY A 88 6.07 2.77 21.60
CA GLY A 88 5.42 4.00 21.17
C GLY A 88 4.05 3.80 20.52
N ASN A 89 3.63 4.82 19.77
CA ASN A 89 2.47 4.71 18.91
C ASN A 89 2.86 3.95 17.63
N PRO A 90 2.23 2.81 17.31
CA PRO A 90 2.66 1.96 16.21
C PRO A 90 2.84 2.70 14.87
N ALA A 91 1.88 3.51 14.45
CA ALA A 91 1.96 4.19 13.17
C ALA A 91 3.11 5.22 13.13
N ARG A 92 3.29 5.98 14.21
CA ARG A 92 4.37 6.98 14.29
C ARG A 92 5.74 6.32 14.31
N GLU A 93 5.90 5.24 15.09
CA GLU A 93 7.16 4.51 15.16
C GLU A 93 7.52 3.83 13.85
N ILE A 94 6.54 3.24 13.15
CA ILE A 94 6.75 2.66 11.81
C ILE A 94 7.29 3.72 10.85
N VAL A 95 6.67 4.89 10.80
CA VAL A 95 7.09 5.97 9.89
C VAL A 95 8.45 6.54 10.30
N ARG A 96 8.71 6.72 11.60
CA ARG A 96 10.00 7.20 12.12
C ARG A 96 11.13 6.24 11.75
N VAL A 97 10.97 4.96 12.07
CA VAL A 97 12.00 3.94 11.78
C VAL A 97 12.21 3.80 10.27
N ALA A 98 11.13 3.85 9.47
CA ALA A 98 11.25 3.80 8.01
C ALA A 98 12.13 4.95 7.45
N ALA A 99 12.00 6.14 8.02
CA ALA A 99 12.83 7.30 7.64
C ALA A 99 14.27 7.14 8.12
N GLU A 100 14.49 6.70 9.36
CA GLU A 100 15.83 6.49 9.94
C GLU A 100 16.62 5.42 9.18
N GLU A 101 15.97 4.30 8.86
CA GLU A 101 16.56 3.19 8.11
C GLU A 101 16.63 3.45 6.60
N ARG A 102 16.11 4.60 6.14
CA ARG A 102 16.10 5.02 4.72
C ARG A 102 15.55 3.92 3.81
N VAL A 103 14.41 3.36 4.18
CA VAL A 103 13.77 2.34 3.37
C VAL A 103 13.07 2.95 2.16
N ASP A 104 12.98 2.20 1.08
CA ASP A 104 12.34 2.62 -0.16
C ASP A 104 10.81 2.40 -0.13
N MET A 105 10.34 1.47 0.72
CA MET A 105 8.94 1.10 0.82
C MET A 105 8.63 0.47 2.18
N ILE A 106 7.45 0.75 2.71
CA ILE A 106 6.86 0.03 3.84
C ILE A 106 5.91 -1.04 3.27
N VAL A 107 6.02 -2.27 3.74
CA VAL A 107 5.13 -3.37 3.33
C VAL A 107 4.35 -3.86 4.54
N MET A 108 3.03 -3.83 4.47
CA MET A 108 2.19 -4.26 5.58
C MET A 108 0.85 -4.84 5.13
N GLY A 109 0.17 -5.54 6.03
CA GLY A 109 -1.18 -6.02 5.80
C GLY A 109 -2.23 -4.92 5.98
N ALA A 110 -3.37 -5.09 5.33
CA ALA A 110 -4.51 -4.19 5.54
C ALA A 110 -5.08 -4.29 6.97
N GLN A 111 -4.85 -5.40 7.66
CA GLN A 111 -5.42 -5.72 8.97
C GLN A 111 -4.33 -6.23 9.92
N GLY A 112 -4.61 -6.16 11.24
CA GLY A 112 -3.78 -6.72 12.30
C GLY A 112 -4.64 -7.51 13.29
N GLN A 113 -4.17 -7.70 14.53
CA GLN A 113 -4.80 -8.55 15.57
C GLN A 113 -6.26 -8.23 15.88
N SER A 114 -6.72 -6.99 15.69
CA SER A 114 -8.06 -6.53 16.08
C SER A 114 -9.14 -6.72 15.01
N ALA A 115 -8.85 -7.34 13.88
CA ALA A 115 -9.79 -7.41 12.77
C ALA A 115 -10.75 -8.60 12.87
N PHE A 116 -12.00 -8.30 13.20
CA PHE A 116 -13.11 -9.27 13.23
C PHE A 116 -13.98 -9.27 11.96
N GLN A 117 -13.73 -8.40 10.99
CA GLN A 117 -14.54 -8.26 9.78
C GLN A 117 -13.69 -8.23 8.50
N GLU A 118 -14.16 -8.85 7.45
CA GLU A 118 -13.45 -9.22 6.20
C GLU A 118 -13.00 -8.05 5.30
N ILE A 119 -13.37 -6.78 5.58
CA ILE A 119 -13.20 -5.66 4.63
C ILE A 119 -12.67 -4.38 5.32
N LEU A 120 -12.02 -4.47 6.47
CA LEU A 120 -11.60 -3.26 7.19
C LEU A 120 -10.09 -3.04 7.11
N LEU A 121 -9.72 -1.82 6.72
CA LEU A 121 -8.38 -1.30 6.91
C LEU A 121 -8.17 -1.02 8.41
N GLY A 122 -7.16 -1.62 9.01
CA GLY A 122 -6.82 -1.41 10.43
C GLY A 122 -6.36 0.02 10.71
N ASN A 123 -6.58 0.50 11.93
CA ASN A 123 -6.22 1.86 12.32
C ASN A 123 -4.73 2.15 12.10
N THR A 124 -3.85 1.23 12.48
CA THR A 124 -2.39 1.39 12.27
C THR A 124 -2.06 1.53 10.79
N ALA A 125 -2.62 0.67 9.93
CA ALA A 125 -2.37 0.75 8.49
C ALA A 125 -2.89 2.06 7.89
N PHE A 126 -4.08 2.51 8.30
CA PHE A 126 -4.64 3.78 7.86
C PHE A 126 -3.77 4.98 8.31
N ASP A 127 -3.32 4.98 9.56
CA ASP A 127 -2.46 6.04 10.07
C ASP A 127 -1.08 6.05 9.41
N VAL A 128 -0.49 4.87 9.11
CA VAL A 128 0.75 4.79 8.34
C VAL A 128 0.56 5.38 6.94
N LEU A 129 -0.51 5.01 6.24
CA LEU A 129 -0.85 5.57 4.91
C LEU A 129 -1.00 7.10 4.96
N ARG A 130 -1.55 7.62 6.05
CA ARG A 130 -1.75 9.06 6.26
C ARG A 130 -0.46 9.80 6.60
N LEU A 131 0.46 9.17 7.32
CA LEU A 131 1.65 9.82 7.87
C LEU A 131 2.91 9.60 7.03
N SER A 132 2.99 8.49 6.28
CA SER A 132 4.22 8.11 5.60
C SER A 132 4.50 8.95 4.36
N PRO A 133 5.67 9.59 4.25
CA PRO A 133 6.17 10.14 2.99
C PRO A 133 6.73 9.05 2.06
N ILE A 134 7.03 7.88 2.60
CA ILE A 134 7.59 6.74 1.89
C ILE A 134 6.44 5.91 1.30
N PRO A 135 6.55 5.35 0.08
CA PRO A 135 5.55 4.47 -0.50
C PRO A 135 5.17 3.32 0.43
N VAL A 136 3.87 3.03 0.50
CA VAL A 136 3.32 1.95 1.36
C VAL A 136 2.62 0.92 0.49
N LEU A 137 3.09 -0.32 0.52
CA LEU A 137 2.42 -1.45 -0.11
C LEU A 137 1.51 -2.14 0.90
N ILE A 138 0.21 -2.03 0.68
CA ILE A 138 -0.80 -2.75 1.46
C ILE A 138 -1.11 -4.07 0.76
N GLN A 139 -0.69 -5.16 1.36
CA GLN A 139 -1.02 -6.51 0.89
C GLN A 139 -2.45 -6.88 1.29
N LYS A 140 -3.12 -7.61 0.40
CA LYS A 140 -4.49 -8.11 0.57
C LYS A 140 -4.52 -9.62 0.54
N PHE A 141 -5.43 -10.20 1.34
CA PHE A 141 -5.63 -11.64 1.44
C PHE A 141 -7.11 -11.94 1.54
N GLU A 142 -7.53 -13.06 0.99
CA GLU A 142 -8.81 -13.66 1.31
C GLU A 142 -8.71 -14.41 2.63
N VAL A 143 -9.60 -14.07 3.55
CA VAL A 143 -9.70 -14.77 4.83
C VAL A 143 -10.70 -15.90 4.68
N VAL A 144 -10.21 -17.12 4.65
CA VAL A 144 -11.05 -18.31 4.64
C VAL A 144 -11.13 -18.86 6.07
N ARG A 145 -12.35 -18.96 6.60
CA ARG A 145 -12.60 -19.56 7.90
C ARG A 145 -13.17 -20.95 7.69
N GLU A 146 -12.31 -21.95 7.82
CA GLU A 146 -12.72 -23.36 7.80
C GLU A 146 -12.46 -23.99 9.17
N LEU A 147 -13.50 -24.61 9.75
CA LEU A 147 -13.42 -25.39 11.00
C LEU A 147 -12.72 -24.67 12.17
N GLY A 148 -12.94 -23.36 12.31
CA GLY A 148 -12.37 -22.56 13.42
C GLY A 148 -10.91 -22.14 13.20
N LYS A 149 -10.30 -22.47 12.05
CA LYS A 149 -8.98 -21.97 11.65
C LYS A 149 -9.13 -20.78 10.69
N VAL A 150 -8.31 -19.78 10.90
CA VAL A 150 -8.19 -18.63 9.98
C VAL A 150 -7.06 -18.93 9.01
N GLU A 151 -7.40 -19.13 7.74
CA GLU A 151 -6.44 -19.25 6.65
C GLU A 151 -6.45 -17.97 5.82
N CYS A 152 -5.29 -17.35 5.63
CA CYS A 152 -5.14 -16.20 4.75
C CYS A 152 -4.68 -16.71 3.38
N ARG A 153 -5.57 -16.68 2.39
CA ARG A 153 -5.23 -17.01 1.00
C ARG A 153 -4.87 -15.76 0.23
N ARG A 154 -3.79 -15.83 -0.49
CA ARG A 154 -3.32 -14.77 -1.36
C ARG A 154 -4.24 -14.66 -2.59
N VAL A 155 -4.69 -13.43 -2.91
CA VAL A 155 -5.60 -13.20 -4.04
C VAL A 155 -4.84 -13.21 -5.37
N CYS A 156 -3.60 -12.73 -5.40
CA CYS A 156 -2.78 -12.71 -6.62
C CYS A 156 -1.32 -13.07 -6.35
N GLY A 157 -0.72 -13.83 -7.30
CA GLY A 157 0.72 -13.97 -7.45
C GLY A 157 1.32 -12.76 -8.17
N ASP A 158 2.65 -12.64 -8.22
CA ASP A 158 3.36 -11.61 -8.99
C ASP A 158 2.76 -10.21 -8.84
N THR A 159 2.85 -9.67 -7.62
CA THR A 159 2.18 -8.42 -7.21
C THR A 159 2.32 -7.27 -8.23
N PHE A 160 3.47 -7.15 -8.89
CA PHE A 160 3.74 -6.05 -9.81
C PHE A 160 3.47 -6.37 -11.28
N ARG A 161 2.95 -7.54 -11.64
CA ARG A 161 2.84 -7.99 -13.02
C ARG A 161 1.95 -7.09 -13.89
N ARG A 162 0.74 -6.78 -13.43
CA ARG A 162 -0.22 -5.92 -14.13
C ARG A 162 -0.73 -4.83 -13.21
N VAL A 163 -0.33 -3.59 -13.50
CA VAL A 163 -0.55 -2.45 -12.61
C VAL A 163 -1.69 -1.59 -13.13
N LEU A 164 -2.75 -1.42 -12.33
CA LEU A 164 -3.75 -0.38 -12.57
C LEU A 164 -3.30 0.92 -11.91
N HIS A 165 -3.22 1.99 -12.68
CA HIS A 165 -2.96 3.35 -12.21
C HIS A 165 -4.17 4.25 -12.46
N PRO A 166 -5.06 4.43 -11.45
CA PRO A 166 -6.09 5.45 -11.50
C PRO A 166 -5.45 6.83 -11.38
N THR A 167 -5.81 7.74 -12.28
CA THR A 167 -5.29 9.12 -12.28
C THR A 167 -6.42 10.14 -12.29
N ASP A 168 -6.24 11.24 -11.57
CA ASP A 168 -7.03 12.45 -11.67
C ASP A 168 -6.25 13.60 -12.30
N PHE A 169 -5.08 13.31 -12.87
CA PHE A 169 -4.15 14.26 -13.48
C PHE A 169 -3.65 15.35 -12.51
N SER A 170 -3.72 15.13 -11.21
CA SER A 170 -3.12 16.03 -10.21
C SER A 170 -1.60 15.81 -10.10
N GLU A 171 -0.89 16.77 -9.52
CA GLU A 171 0.54 16.63 -9.21
C GLU A 171 0.83 15.41 -8.32
N CYS A 172 -0.09 15.12 -7.38
CA CYS A 172 0.02 13.92 -6.54
C CYS A 172 -0.13 12.64 -7.35
N SER A 173 -1.06 12.62 -8.30
CA SER A 173 -1.20 11.48 -9.22
C SER A 173 0.03 11.31 -10.11
N GLU A 174 0.65 12.42 -10.54
CA GLU A 174 1.89 12.38 -11.30
C GLU A 174 3.06 11.81 -10.48
N ALA A 175 3.14 12.12 -9.17
CA ALA A 175 4.13 11.52 -8.28
C ALA A 175 3.98 9.98 -8.22
N ALA A 176 2.74 9.47 -8.14
CA ALA A 176 2.47 8.04 -8.21
C ALA A 176 2.83 7.46 -9.58
N PHE A 177 2.51 8.16 -10.66
CA PHE A 177 2.84 7.77 -12.03
C PHE A 177 4.35 7.65 -12.26
N ASN A 178 5.15 8.53 -11.64
CA ASN A 178 6.60 8.47 -11.69
C ASN A 178 7.18 7.20 -11.04
N ILE A 179 6.52 6.66 -10.02
CA ILE A 179 6.86 5.35 -9.48
C ILE A 179 6.43 4.24 -10.45
N VAL A 180 5.21 4.33 -11.00
CA VAL A 180 4.68 3.34 -11.97
C VAL A 180 5.61 3.19 -13.17
N LYS A 181 6.14 4.28 -13.72
CA LYS A 181 7.14 4.27 -14.83
C LYS A 181 8.37 3.41 -14.51
N ARG A 182 8.75 3.30 -13.24
CA ARG A 182 9.93 2.53 -12.81
C ARG A 182 9.63 1.07 -12.46
N LEU A 183 8.36 0.67 -12.43
CA LEU A 183 7.95 -0.70 -12.03
C LEU A 183 8.34 -1.78 -13.06
N ARG A 184 8.81 -1.39 -14.26
CA ARG A 184 9.42 -2.35 -15.20
C ARG A 184 10.51 -3.18 -14.51
N ALA A 185 11.33 -2.54 -13.69
CA ALA A 185 12.38 -3.19 -12.91
C ALA A 185 11.84 -4.15 -11.83
N ALA A 186 10.56 -4.03 -11.47
CA ALA A 186 9.86 -4.90 -10.53
C ALA A 186 9.10 -6.05 -11.21
N GLY A 187 9.29 -6.24 -12.53
CA GLY A 187 8.64 -7.31 -13.30
C GLY A 187 7.29 -6.93 -13.90
N THR A 188 6.95 -5.63 -13.95
CA THR A 188 5.69 -5.19 -14.56
C THR A 188 5.69 -5.46 -16.06
N GLU A 189 4.66 -6.17 -16.51
CA GLU A 189 4.44 -6.53 -17.92
C GLU A 189 3.53 -5.54 -18.63
N GLU A 190 2.54 -5.00 -17.92
CA GLU A 190 1.52 -4.10 -18.45
C GLU A 190 1.06 -3.08 -17.41
N VAL A 191 0.78 -1.86 -17.88
CA VAL A 191 0.14 -0.81 -17.07
C VAL A 191 -1.22 -0.47 -17.66
N ILE A 192 -2.23 -0.39 -16.82
CA ILE A 192 -3.57 0.07 -17.15
C ILE A 192 -3.71 1.47 -16.57
N VAL A 193 -3.81 2.48 -17.41
CA VAL A 193 -4.02 3.87 -16.97
C VAL A 193 -5.51 4.17 -17.06
N LEU A 194 -6.10 4.58 -15.96
CA LEU A 194 -7.54 4.83 -15.86
C LEU A 194 -7.80 6.27 -15.41
N HIS A 195 -8.59 7.00 -16.19
CA HIS A 195 -9.25 8.22 -15.69
C HIS A 195 -10.75 8.00 -15.57
N VAL A 196 -11.33 8.49 -14.48
CA VAL A 196 -12.78 8.43 -14.25
C VAL A 196 -13.31 9.85 -14.11
N GLN A 197 -14.15 10.25 -15.05
CA GLN A 197 -14.94 11.48 -14.95
C GLN A 197 -16.06 11.26 -13.94
N ASP A 198 -15.99 11.98 -12.82
CA ASP A 198 -16.97 11.85 -11.74
C ASP A 198 -18.35 12.33 -12.21
N GLU A 199 -19.31 11.41 -12.29
CA GLU A 199 -20.67 11.70 -12.74
C GLU A 199 -21.34 12.83 -11.94
N ARG A 200 -20.99 13.01 -10.67
CA ARG A 200 -21.54 14.06 -9.81
C ARG A 200 -21.11 15.46 -10.28
N VAL A 201 -19.93 15.55 -10.89
CA VAL A 201 -19.40 16.78 -11.48
C VAL A 201 -19.95 16.97 -12.90
N MET A 202 -19.99 15.87 -13.68
CA MET A 202 -20.37 15.89 -15.09
C MET A 202 -21.86 16.17 -15.30
N ARG A 203 -22.75 15.70 -14.42
CA ARG A 203 -24.21 15.97 -14.49
C ARG A 203 -24.58 17.45 -14.54
N ARG A 204 -23.68 18.36 -14.15
CA ARG A 204 -23.90 19.82 -14.13
C ARG A 204 -23.37 20.51 -15.38
N ARG A 205 -22.85 19.78 -16.36
CA ARG A 205 -22.22 20.32 -17.56
C ARG A 205 -23.13 20.15 -18.79
N PRO A 206 -23.10 21.09 -19.74
CA PRO A 206 -23.80 20.94 -21.02
C PRO A 206 -23.22 19.75 -21.83
N PRO A 207 -24.04 19.05 -22.64
CA PRO A 207 -23.58 17.89 -23.43
C PRO A 207 -22.38 18.20 -24.35
N GLU A 208 -22.35 19.36 -24.96
CA GLU A 208 -21.26 19.79 -25.85
C GLU A 208 -19.89 19.87 -25.14
N GLN A 209 -19.92 20.28 -23.86
CA GLN A 209 -18.71 20.29 -23.04
C GLN A 209 -18.24 18.89 -22.64
N LEU A 210 -19.15 17.92 -22.51
CA LEU A 210 -18.80 16.55 -22.13
C LEU A 210 -17.93 15.91 -23.21
N GLU A 211 -18.29 16.04 -24.49
CA GLU A 211 -17.48 15.51 -25.60
C GLU A 211 -16.10 16.18 -25.68
N GLN A 212 -16.00 17.46 -25.33
CA GLN A 212 -14.71 18.13 -25.28
C GLN A 212 -13.85 17.58 -24.16
N PHE A 213 -14.40 17.40 -22.95
CA PHE A 213 -13.66 16.79 -21.82
C PHE A 213 -13.22 15.37 -22.14
N ASP A 214 -14.07 14.56 -22.80
CA ASP A 214 -13.70 13.21 -23.21
C ASP A 214 -12.48 13.22 -24.14
N ARG A 215 -12.46 14.13 -25.13
CA ARG A 215 -11.32 14.27 -26.04
C ARG A 215 -10.03 14.72 -25.31
N GLU A 216 -10.15 15.71 -24.42
CA GLU A 216 -9.02 16.25 -23.67
C GLU A 216 -8.43 15.21 -22.72
N ASP A 217 -9.29 14.53 -21.96
CA ASP A 217 -8.86 13.52 -20.99
C ASP A 217 -8.29 12.26 -21.69
N MET A 218 -8.88 11.85 -22.84
CA MET A 218 -8.34 10.78 -23.65
C MET A 218 -6.95 11.13 -24.21
N ALA A 219 -6.77 12.37 -24.69
CA ALA A 219 -5.47 12.82 -25.18
C ALA A 219 -4.38 12.81 -24.08
N ARG A 220 -4.76 13.15 -22.83
CA ARG A 220 -3.86 13.04 -21.67
C ARG A 220 -3.51 11.60 -21.34
N LEU A 221 -4.49 10.69 -21.34
CA LEU A 221 -4.27 9.27 -21.12
C LEU A 221 -3.34 8.67 -22.18
N GLU A 222 -3.55 9.01 -23.45
CA GLU A 222 -2.67 8.57 -24.55
C GLU A 222 -1.25 9.14 -24.42
N HIS A 223 -1.12 10.38 -23.89
CA HIS A 223 0.19 10.93 -23.57
C HIS A 223 0.90 10.11 -22.49
N MET A 224 0.19 9.76 -21.40
CA MET A 224 0.74 8.89 -20.36
C MET A 224 1.14 7.51 -20.90
N ALA A 225 0.35 6.93 -21.81
CA ALA A 225 0.72 5.67 -22.45
C ALA A 225 2.00 5.80 -23.31
N ARG A 226 2.17 6.90 -24.03
CA ARG A 226 3.42 7.18 -24.77
C ARG A 226 4.61 7.35 -23.83
N ASP A 227 4.41 7.99 -22.70
CA ASP A 227 5.45 8.11 -21.66
C ASP A 227 5.88 6.72 -21.14
N LEU A 228 4.92 5.85 -20.84
CA LEU A 228 5.20 4.48 -20.37
C LEU A 228 5.99 3.68 -21.43
N ALA A 229 5.70 3.88 -22.72
CA ALA A 229 6.43 3.22 -23.80
C ALA A 229 7.93 3.58 -23.80
N LEU A 230 8.32 4.79 -23.37
CA LEU A 230 9.72 5.19 -23.20
C LEU A 230 10.45 4.37 -22.12
N TYR A 231 9.70 3.81 -21.18
CA TYR A 231 10.21 2.91 -20.14
C TYR A 231 10.00 1.42 -20.46
N HIS A 232 9.67 1.11 -21.73
CA HIS A 232 9.38 -0.26 -22.20
C HIS A 232 8.23 -0.93 -21.43
N LEU A 233 7.22 -0.13 -21.02
CA LEU A 233 6.01 -0.59 -20.37
C LEU A 233 4.83 -0.49 -21.34
N PRO A 234 4.30 -1.61 -21.85
CA PRO A 234 3.04 -1.62 -22.57
C PRO A 234 1.92 -1.04 -21.71
N ALA A 235 1.09 -0.18 -22.31
CA ALA A 235 0.02 0.46 -21.59
C ALA A 235 -1.30 0.41 -22.35
N ARG A 236 -2.40 0.19 -21.61
CA ARG A 236 -3.77 0.41 -22.09
C ARG A 236 -4.38 1.57 -21.34
N VAL A 237 -5.23 2.33 -22.00
CA VAL A 237 -5.88 3.50 -21.41
C VAL A 237 -7.40 3.30 -21.36
N PHE A 238 -7.99 3.74 -20.28
CA PHE A 238 -9.44 3.69 -20.07
C PHE A 238 -9.94 5.05 -19.58
N LEU A 239 -10.92 5.59 -20.30
CA LEU A 239 -11.76 6.68 -19.85
C LEU A 239 -13.11 6.11 -19.43
N ARG A 240 -13.54 6.36 -18.20
CA ARG A 240 -14.80 5.89 -17.65
C ARG A 240 -15.60 7.05 -17.08
N HIS A 241 -16.91 6.87 -16.99
CA HIS A 241 -17.83 7.81 -16.36
C HIS A 241 -18.51 7.12 -15.19
N GLY A 242 -18.51 7.74 -14.01
CA GLY A 242 -19.10 7.12 -12.84
C GLY A 242 -18.49 7.59 -11.52
N MET A 243 -18.57 6.74 -10.51
CA MET A 243 -17.93 6.99 -9.23
C MET A 243 -16.48 6.50 -9.27
N PRO A 244 -15.47 7.39 -9.10
CA PRO A 244 -14.05 7.03 -9.32
C PRO A 244 -13.58 5.75 -8.63
N PHE A 245 -13.94 5.55 -7.36
CA PHE A 245 -13.51 4.34 -6.64
C PHE A 245 -14.20 3.06 -7.16
N ARG A 246 -15.49 3.15 -7.59
CA ARG A 246 -16.22 1.98 -8.12
C ARG A 246 -15.67 1.54 -9.46
N GLU A 247 -15.48 2.50 -10.36
CA GLU A 247 -14.90 2.24 -11.68
C GLU A 247 -13.48 1.67 -11.57
N ALA A 248 -12.66 2.23 -10.65
CA ALA A 248 -11.30 1.72 -10.44
C ALA A 248 -11.31 0.27 -9.94
N LEU A 249 -12.17 -0.07 -8.98
CA LEU A 249 -12.31 -1.45 -8.50
C LEU A 249 -12.84 -2.40 -9.58
N GLN A 250 -13.80 -1.94 -10.37
CA GLN A 250 -14.39 -2.73 -11.46
C GLN A 250 -13.36 -3.00 -12.56
N VAL A 251 -12.61 -1.98 -12.99
CA VAL A 251 -11.54 -2.13 -13.99
C VAL A 251 -10.44 -3.04 -13.45
N ALA A 252 -10.07 -2.92 -12.16
CA ALA A 252 -9.09 -3.82 -11.55
C ALA A 252 -9.48 -5.29 -11.65
N GLU A 253 -10.77 -5.61 -11.48
CA GLU A 253 -11.28 -6.98 -11.63
C GLU A 253 -11.39 -7.40 -13.10
N GLN A 254 -11.97 -6.55 -13.95
CA GLN A 254 -12.20 -6.86 -15.37
C GLN A 254 -10.91 -7.08 -16.14
N GLU A 255 -9.88 -6.31 -15.81
CA GLU A 255 -8.58 -6.34 -16.48
C GLU A 255 -7.56 -7.22 -15.75
N ASP A 256 -8.00 -7.93 -14.72
CA ASP A 256 -7.16 -8.81 -13.88
C ASP A 256 -5.88 -8.12 -13.40
N ALA A 257 -6.02 -6.86 -12.92
CA ALA A 257 -4.90 -6.14 -12.33
C ALA A 257 -4.39 -6.86 -11.08
N THR A 258 -3.07 -6.96 -10.94
CA THR A 258 -2.43 -7.58 -9.78
C THR A 258 -2.07 -6.56 -8.70
N LEU A 259 -2.06 -5.27 -9.04
CA LEU A 259 -1.76 -4.14 -8.16
C LEU A 259 -2.58 -2.93 -8.58
N ILE A 260 -3.05 -2.14 -7.61
CA ILE A 260 -3.53 -0.78 -7.83
C ILE A 260 -2.47 0.18 -7.27
N ALA A 261 -1.89 1.04 -8.11
CA ALA A 261 -0.90 2.03 -7.71
C ALA A 261 -1.49 3.44 -7.86
N LEU A 262 -1.64 4.17 -6.75
CA LEU A 262 -2.26 5.49 -6.77
C LEU A 262 -1.73 6.41 -5.67
N SER A 263 -2.02 7.71 -5.80
CA SER A 263 -1.68 8.71 -4.78
C SER A 263 -2.65 8.70 -3.61
N VAL A 264 -2.14 9.02 -2.41
CA VAL A 264 -2.93 9.15 -1.18
C VAL A 264 -3.88 10.35 -1.23
N CYS A 265 -3.48 11.42 -1.90
CA CYS A 265 -4.24 12.66 -2.10
C CYS A 265 -4.50 12.91 -3.58
N GLY A 266 -5.48 13.76 -3.87
CA GLY A 266 -5.87 14.18 -5.22
C GLY A 266 -6.20 15.67 -5.26
N ARG A 267 -6.82 16.13 -6.35
CA ARG A 267 -7.12 17.56 -6.64
C ARG A 267 -7.80 18.37 -5.53
N SER A 268 -8.57 17.71 -4.66
CA SER A 268 -9.44 18.41 -3.70
C SER A 268 -8.83 18.65 -2.32
N LEU A 269 -7.59 18.21 -2.08
CA LEU A 269 -6.99 18.27 -0.76
C LEU A 269 -5.87 19.33 -0.71
N VAL A 270 -6.12 20.36 0.09
CA VAL A 270 -5.16 21.43 0.39
C VAL A 270 -4.35 21.12 1.66
N ASP A 271 -4.80 20.14 2.47
CA ASP A 271 -4.18 19.78 3.75
C ASP A 271 -3.39 18.47 3.57
N GLU A 272 -2.10 18.53 3.86
CA GLU A 272 -1.15 17.41 3.76
C GLU A 272 -1.51 16.21 4.64
N MET A 273 -2.34 16.41 5.66
CA MET A 273 -2.73 15.35 6.59
C MET A 273 -4.03 14.63 6.19
N LEU A 274 -4.70 15.07 5.12
CA LEU A 274 -5.95 14.46 4.69
C LEU A 274 -5.71 13.35 3.66
N VAL A 275 -6.51 12.31 3.77
CA VAL A 275 -6.56 11.18 2.82
C VAL A 275 -7.75 11.38 1.89
N GLY A 276 -7.55 11.21 0.59
CA GLY A 276 -8.62 11.36 -0.40
C GLY A 276 -9.72 10.31 -0.23
N GLY A 277 -10.99 10.74 -0.28
CA GLY A 277 -12.11 9.81 -0.11
C GLY A 277 -12.18 8.71 -1.16
N THR A 278 -11.67 8.93 -2.36
CA THR A 278 -11.53 7.89 -3.41
C THR A 278 -10.43 6.91 -3.03
N PHE A 279 -9.26 7.40 -2.61
CA PHE A 279 -8.15 6.58 -2.15
C PHE A 279 -8.56 5.68 -0.98
N GLU A 280 -9.16 6.26 0.07
CA GLU A 280 -9.59 5.49 1.24
C GLU A 280 -10.53 4.35 0.87
N LYS A 281 -11.52 4.62 0.00
CA LYS A 281 -12.47 3.60 -0.47
C LYS A 281 -11.79 2.51 -1.30
N ILE A 282 -10.85 2.88 -2.16
CA ILE A 282 -10.07 1.89 -2.92
C ILE A 282 -9.26 1.01 -1.97
N VAL A 283 -8.52 1.61 -1.03
CA VAL A 283 -7.71 0.82 -0.07
C VAL A 283 -8.59 -0.07 0.80
N ARG A 284 -9.76 0.40 1.23
CA ARG A 284 -10.67 -0.43 2.05
C ARG A 284 -11.31 -1.56 1.27
N LEU A 285 -11.78 -1.31 0.06
CA LEU A 285 -12.67 -2.21 -0.68
C LEU A 285 -11.93 -3.08 -1.71
N SER A 286 -10.69 -2.73 -2.07
CA SER A 286 -9.92 -3.50 -3.03
C SER A 286 -9.60 -4.90 -2.50
N ARG A 287 -9.77 -5.89 -3.36
CA ARG A 287 -9.22 -7.24 -3.17
C ARG A 287 -7.78 -7.35 -3.66
N ARG A 288 -7.33 -6.40 -4.48
CA ARG A 288 -5.97 -6.35 -5.02
C ARG A 288 -5.07 -5.58 -4.05
N PRO A 289 -3.77 -5.95 -3.95
CA PRO A 289 -2.78 -5.12 -3.28
C PRO A 289 -2.84 -3.67 -3.75
N VAL A 290 -2.48 -2.74 -2.85
CA VAL A 290 -2.50 -1.30 -3.15
C VAL A 290 -1.14 -0.69 -2.81
N LEU A 291 -0.48 -0.11 -3.80
CA LEU A 291 0.71 0.73 -3.62
C LEU A 291 0.25 2.19 -3.48
N ALA A 292 0.36 2.70 -2.29
CA ALA A 292 0.03 4.07 -1.93
C ALA A 292 1.27 4.95 -2.02
N VAL A 293 1.17 6.05 -2.76
CA VAL A 293 2.25 7.02 -2.93
C VAL A 293 1.78 8.37 -2.44
N ARG A 294 2.54 8.98 -1.55
CA ARG A 294 2.32 10.36 -1.14
C ARG A 294 3.17 11.29 -2.00
N CYS A 295 2.61 12.41 -2.45
CA CYS A 295 3.41 13.46 -3.06
C CYS A 295 3.96 14.38 -1.96
N GLU A 296 5.22 14.78 -2.10
CA GLU A 296 5.74 15.93 -1.38
C GLU A 296 5.20 17.18 -2.08
N MET A 297 4.25 17.86 -1.46
CA MET A 297 3.85 19.18 -1.94
C MET A 297 5.04 20.12 -1.72
N ARG A 298 5.52 20.74 -2.78
CA ARG A 298 6.52 21.81 -2.68
C ARG A 298 5.88 22.97 -1.92
N THR A 299 6.35 23.20 -0.69
CA THR A 299 6.08 24.43 0.07
C THR A 299 6.68 25.64 -0.64
#